data_ac131936008b41259e390428726c4589
#
_entry.id   ac131936008b41259e390428726c4589
#
_cell.length_a   1.000
_cell.length_b   1.000
_cell.length_c   1.000
_cell.angle_alpha   90.00
_cell.angle_beta   90.00
_cell.angle_gamma   90.00
#
_symmetry.space_group_name_H-M   'P 1'
#
loop_
_entity.id
_entity.type
_entity.pdbx_description
1 polymer ?
#
loop_
_entity_poly.entity_id
_entity_poly.type
_entity_poly.pdbx_seq_one_letter_code
_entity_poly.pdbx_strand_id
1 'polypeptide(L)'
;MMTIVTRVKLKEGSEPHWDAAMRERLEAARNQPGWVAGQVAIPIDALAERVIIGTWQTRADWEAWHTDKSFAETRKRMEGLETGPGEQWWHEVVLDVRP
;
A
#
# COMPACT_ATOMS: atom_id res chain seq x y z
N MET A 1 -16.94 -2.73 2.22
CA MET A 1 -15.75 -2.15 1.58
C MET A 1 -14.89 -1.47 2.64
N MET A 2 -13.61 -1.74 2.62
CA MET A 2 -12.72 -1.17 3.63
C MET A 2 -11.52 -0.49 2.99
N THR A 3 -11.01 0.55 3.63
CA THR A 3 -9.84 1.29 3.18
C THR A 3 -8.75 1.24 4.25
N ILE A 4 -7.54 0.91 3.84
CA ILE A 4 -6.38 0.87 4.70
C ILE A 4 -5.46 2.02 4.29
N VAL A 5 -5.06 2.82 5.25
CA VAL A 5 -4.10 3.91 5.05
C VAL A 5 -2.84 3.53 5.81
N THR A 6 -1.73 3.48 5.10
CA THR A 6 -0.42 3.15 5.70
C THR A 6 0.53 4.32 5.44
N ARG A 7 1.21 4.77 6.48
CA ARG A 7 2.22 5.83 6.36
C ARG A 7 3.58 5.27 6.73
N VAL A 8 4.57 5.47 5.87
CA VAL A 8 5.93 4.98 6.06
C VAL A 8 6.93 6.09 5.83
N LYS A 9 8.08 5.97 6.50
CA LYS A 9 9.22 6.86 6.30
C LYS A 9 10.29 6.08 5.57
N LEU A 10 10.83 6.65 4.49
CA LEU A 10 11.85 6.00 3.69
C LEU A 10 13.24 6.42 4.11
N LYS A 11 14.20 5.50 3.98
CA LYS A 11 15.61 5.86 4.15
C LYS A 11 16.04 6.78 3.03
N GLU A 12 16.92 7.71 3.34
CA GLU A 12 17.47 8.64 2.36
C GLU A 12 18.04 7.88 1.17
N GLY A 13 17.62 8.29 -0.04
CA GLY A 13 18.08 7.68 -1.28
C GLY A 13 17.34 6.41 -1.69
N SER A 14 16.43 5.87 -0.85
CA SER A 14 15.71 4.64 -1.17
C SER A 14 14.41 4.87 -1.96
N GLU A 15 14.01 6.13 -2.13
CA GLU A 15 12.71 6.48 -2.74
C GLU A 15 12.50 5.83 -4.12
N PRO A 16 13.48 5.88 -5.07
CA PRO A 16 13.24 5.28 -6.38
C PRO A 16 13.01 3.77 -6.31
N HIS A 17 13.74 3.07 -5.46
CA HIS A 17 13.62 1.61 -5.32
C HIS A 17 12.30 1.23 -4.65
N TRP A 18 11.92 1.97 -3.59
CA TRP A 18 10.67 1.74 -2.90
C TRP A 18 9.47 2.00 -3.81
N ASP A 19 9.50 3.13 -4.52
CA ASP A 19 8.42 3.52 -5.43
C ASP A 19 8.23 2.49 -6.56
N ALA A 20 9.32 1.97 -7.12
CA ALA A 20 9.26 0.95 -8.16
C ALA A 20 8.65 -0.36 -7.64
N ALA A 21 9.07 -0.81 -6.45
CA ALA A 21 8.54 -2.03 -5.85
C ALA A 21 7.06 -1.88 -5.47
N MET A 22 6.66 -0.71 -4.95
CA MET A 22 5.26 -0.47 -4.59
C MET A 22 4.37 -0.40 -5.83
N ARG A 23 4.86 0.20 -6.93
CA ARG A 23 4.14 0.20 -8.20
C ARG A 23 3.83 -1.24 -8.66
N GLU A 24 4.83 -2.11 -8.64
CA GLU A 24 4.61 -3.52 -8.98
C GLU A 24 3.63 -4.20 -8.05
N ARG A 25 3.70 -3.91 -6.76
CA ARG A 25 2.77 -4.46 -5.78
C ARG A 25 1.33 -4.08 -6.11
N LEU A 26 1.06 -2.81 -6.37
CA LEU A 26 -0.28 -2.35 -6.69
C LEU A 26 -0.77 -2.89 -8.05
N GLU A 27 0.12 -2.97 -9.04
CA GLU A 27 -0.22 -3.55 -10.35
C GLU A 27 -0.60 -5.03 -10.22
N ALA A 28 0.10 -5.78 -9.38
CA ALA A 28 -0.25 -7.19 -9.11
C ALA A 28 -1.54 -7.31 -8.30
N ALA A 29 -1.74 -6.43 -7.31
CA ALA A 29 -2.92 -6.44 -6.45
C ALA A 29 -4.21 -6.19 -7.24
N ARG A 30 -4.17 -5.35 -8.27
CA ARG A 30 -5.37 -5.01 -9.05
C ARG A 30 -6.02 -6.22 -9.73
N ASN A 31 -5.30 -7.32 -9.88
CA ASN A 31 -5.84 -8.55 -10.46
C ASN A 31 -6.37 -9.53 -9.40
N GLN A 32 -6.34 -9.16 -8.14
CA GLN A 32 -6.77 -10.02 -7.04
C GLN A 32 -8.27 -9.87 -6.78
N PRO A 33 -8.94 -10.96 -6.34
CA PRO A 33 -10.33 -10.87 -5.92
C PRO A 33 -10.51 -9.82 -4.82
N GLY A 34 -11.53 -9.00 -4.95
CA GLY A 34 -11.87 -7.99 -3.94
C GLY A 34 -11.11 -6.67 -4.05
N TRP A 35 -10.15 -6.55 -4.93
CA TRP A 35 -9.47 -5.27 -5.16
C TRP A 35 -10.44 -4.20 -5.68
N VAL A 36 -10.40 -3.01 -5.09
CA VAL A 36 -11.20 -1.87 -5.53
C VAL A 36 -10.32 -0.76 -6.09
N ALA A 37 -9.38 -0.27 -5.30
CA ALA A 37 -8.49 0.83 -5.72
C ALA A 37 -7.25 0.91 -4.84
N GLY A 38 -6.20 1.54 -5.35
CA GLY A 38 -5.00 1.82 -4.60
C GLY A 38 -4.27 3.04 -5.11
N GLN A 39 -3.69 3.78 -4.20
CA GLN A 39 -2.90 4.96 -4.51
C GLN A 39 -1.67 5.01 -3.63
N VAL A 40 -0.61 5.63 -4.15
CA VAL A 40 0.53 6.05 -3.35
C VAL A 40 0.59 7.57 -3.43
N ALA A 41 0.63 8.21 -2.28
CA ALA A 41 0.73 9.66 -2.19
C ALA A 41 2.02 10.04 -1.46
N ILE A 42 2.54 11.21 -1.80
CA ILE A 42 3.69 11.79 -1.11
C ILE A 42 3.17 12.97 -0.29
N PRO A 43 3.36 12.96 1.04
CA PRO A 43 2.98 14.12 1.84
C PRO A 43 3.74 15.36 1.36
N ILE A 44 3.02 16.44 1.11
CA ILE A 44 3.61 17.67 0.56
C ILE A 44 4.72 18.20 1.45
N ASP A 45 4.57 18.07 2.76
CA ASP A 45 5.51 18.59 3.75
C ASP A 45 6.57 17.56 4.20
N ALA A 46 6.55 16.34 3.65
CA ALA A 46 7.44 15.27 4.08
C ALA A 46 7.79 14.36 2.89
N LEU A 47 8.66 14.84 2.01
CA LEU A 47 8.98 14.19 0.74
C LEU A 47 9.65 12.81 0.87
N ALA A 48 10.22 12.51 2.04
CA ALA A 48 10.81 11.20 2.32
C ALA A 48 9.79 10.21 2.88
N GLU A 49 8.53 10.60 2.99
CA GLU A 49 7.46 9.73 3.47
C GLU A 49 6.54 9.32 2.33
N ARG A 50 5.82 8.23 2.55
CA ARG A 50 4.81 7.75 1.60
C ARG A 50 3.54 7.38 2.34
N VAL A 51 2.40 7.62 1.69
CA VAL A 51 1.10 7.20 2.19
C VAL A 51 0.53 6.24 1.14
N ILE A 52 0.23 5.01 1.57
CA ILE A 52 -0.41 4.01 0.72
C ILE A 52 -1.88 3.94 1.11
N ILE A 53 -2.77 4.07 0.14
CA ILE A 53 -4.21 3.99 0.35
C ILE A 53 -4.71 2.82 -0.48
N GLY A 54 -5.19 1.78 0.18
CA GLY A 54 -5.71 0.58 -0.48
C GLY A 54 -7.15 0.31 -0.08
N THR A 55 -8.01 0.08 -1.06
CA THR A 55 -9.42 -0.23 -0.83
C THR A 55 -9.74 -1.62 -1.37
N TRP A 56 -10.38 -2.44 -0.52
CA TRP A 56 -10.76 -3.81 -0.80
C TRP A 56 -12.23 -4.03 -0.42
N GLN A 57 -12.88 -4.98 -1.10
CA GLN A 57 -14.27 -5.31 -0.77
C GLN A 57 -14.41 -5.81 0.65
N THR A 58 -13.51 -6.70 1.08
CA THR A 58 -13.52 -7.26 2.43
C THR A 58 -12.11 -7.34 3.02
N ARG A 59 -12.05 -7.45 4.34
CA ARG A 59 -10.79 -7.70 5.03
C ARG A 59 -10.19 -9.05 4.64
N ALA A 60 -11.02 -10.05 4.43
CA ALA A 60 -10.57 -11.37 4.03
C ALA A 60 -9.84 -11.35 2.68
N ASP A 61 -10.31 -10.54 1.74
CA ASP A 61 -9.65 -10.35 0.45
C ASP A 61 -8.27 -9.73 0.62
N TRP A 62 -8.15 -8.71 1.47
CA TRP A 62 -6.88 -8.09 1.78
C TRP A 62 -5.90 -9.08 2.45
N GLU A 63 -6.39 -9.87 3.39
CA GLU A 63 -5.58 -10.89 4.06
C GLU A 63 -5.10 -11.96 3.08
N ALA A 64 -5.97 -12.40 2.18
CA ALA A 64 -5.60 -13.37 1.14
C ALA A 64 -4.50 -12.82 0.23
N TRP A 65 -4.56 -11.53 -0.13
CA TRP A 65 -3.53 -10.88 -0.92
C TRP A 65 -2.15 -10.97 -0.25
N HIS A 66 -2.10 -10.87 1.09
CA HIS A 66 -0.84 -10.92 1.83
C HIS A 66 -0.19 -12.32 1.84
N THR A 67 -0.91 -13.35 1.40
CA THR A 67 -0.36 -14.69 1.21
C THR A 67 0.03 -14.97 -0.23
N ASP A 68 -0.22 -14.03 -1.14
CA ASP A 68 0.10 -14.19 -2.54
C ASP A 68 1.60 -14.05 -2.80
N LYS A 69 2.09 -14.81 -3.76
CA LYS A 69 3.51 -14.82 -4.12
C LYS A 69 4.02 -13.45 -4.56
N SER A 70 3.21 -12.72 -5.31
CA SER A 70 3.60 -11.38 -5.79
C SER A 70 3.78 -10.40 -4.65
N PHE A 71 2.94 -10.48 -3.61
CA PHE A 71 3.12 -9.67 -2.41
C PHE A 71 4.44 -10.00 -1.72
N ALA A 72 4.73 -11.28 -1.54
CA ALA A 72 5.95 -11.73 -0.89
C ALA A 72 7.21 -11.26 -1.65
N GLU A 73 7.19 -11.33 -2.96
CA GLU A 73 8.30 -10.87 -3.80
C GLU A 73 8.58 -9.38 -3.65
N THR A 74 7.55 -8.55 -3.69
CA THR A 74 7.71 -7.10 -3.52
C THR A 74 8.13 -6.75 -2.09
N ARG A 75 7.60 -7.46 -1.09
CA ARG A 75 7.99 -7.26 0.30
C ARG A 75 9.49 -7.49 0.50
N LYS A 76 10.00 -8.55 -0.11
CA LYS A 76 11.42 -8.88 -0.03
C LYS A 76 12.29 -7.78 -0.62
N ARG A 77 11.88 -7.22 -1.76
CA ARG A 77 12.61 -6.11 -2.40
C ARG A 77 12.55 -4.82 -1.62
N MET A 78 11.55 -4.64 -0.76
CA MET A 78 11.37 -3.44 0.04
C MET A 78 12.03 -3.52 1.42
N GLU A 79 12.59 -4.67 1.78
CA GLU A 79 13.28 -4.83 3.05
C GLU A 79 14.43 -3.84 3.19
N GLY A 80 14.48 -3.18 4.35
CA GLY A 80 15.55 -2.24 4.66
C GLY A 80 15.41 -0.86 4.03
N LEU A 81 14.35 -0.59 3.27
CA LEU A 81 14.15 0.70 2.63
C LEU A 81 13.40 1.72 3.51
N GLU A 82 12.80 1.26 4.60
CA GLU A 82 12.02 2.11 5.51
C GLU A 82 12.78 2.32 6.83
N THR A 83 12.52 3.47 7.47
CA THR A 83 13.14 3.82 8.75
C THR A 83 12.24 3.46 9.92
N GLY A 84 12.13 2.20 10.24
CA GLY A 84 11.30 1.74 11.35
C GLY A 84 9.90 1.30 10.90
N PRO A 85 9.01 0.95 11.86
CA PRO A 85 7.68 0.47 11.53
C PRO A 85 6.80 1.59 10.99
N GLY A 86 5.97 1.25 10.00
CA GLY A 86 4.96 2.16 9.49
C GLY A 86 3.78 2.28 10.44
N GLU A 87 2.98 3.30 10.22
CA GLU A 87 1.70 3.45 10.88
C GLU A 87 0.60 2.98 9.94
N GLN A 88 -0.43 2.32 10.47
CA GLN A 88 -1.49 1.76 9.64
C GLN A 88 -2.84 1.98 10.31
N TRP A 89 -3.80 2.47 9.53
CA TRP A 89 -5.16 2.71 9.98
C TRP A 89 -6.14 1.97 9.08
N TRP A 90 -7.12 1.32 9.70
CA TRP A 90 -8.15 0.53 9.04
C TRP A 90 -9.48 1.26 9.14
N HIS A 91 -10.22 1.32 8.02
CA HIS A 91 -11.47 2.06 7.95
C HIS A 91 -12.54 1.23 7.26
N GLU A 92 -13.74 1.24 7.81
CA GLU A 92 -14.93 0.77 7.10
C GLU A 92 -15.47 1.94 6.28
N VAL A 93 -15.70 1.73 4.99
CA VAL A 93 -16.27 2.78 4.13
C VAL A 93 -17.77 2.78 4.35
N VAL A 94 -18.29 3.89 4.87
CA VAL A 94 -19.72 4.04 5.16
C VAL A 94 -20.45 4.93 4.15
N LEU A 95 -19.72 5.65 3.32
CA LEU A 95 -20.25 6.49 2.25
C LEU A 95 -19.22 6.62 1.16
N ASP A 96 -19.60 6.29 -0.07
CA ASP A 96 -18.72 6.36 -1.24
C ASP A 96 -19.52 7.02 -2.38
N VAL A 97 -19.24 8.29 -2.62
CA VAL A 97 -19.92 9.08 -3.65
C VAL A 97 -18.98 9.32 -4.80
N ARG A 98 -19.41 8.97 -6.01
CA ARG A 98 -18.64 9.13 -7.25
C ARG A 98 -19.46 9.90 -8.28
N PRO A 99 -18.78 10.56 -9.28
CA PRO A 99 -19.50 11.23 -10.37
C PRO A 99 -20.30 10.25 -11.25
#